data_24fd4c8242797f9885cc57b2e80e4303
#
_entry.id   24fd4c8242797f9885cc57b2e80e4303
#
_cell.length_a   1.000
_cell.length_b   1.000
_cell.length_c   1.000
_cell.angle_alpha   90.00
_cell.angle_beta   90.00
_cell.angle_gamma   90.00
#
_symmetry.space_group_name_H-M   'P 1'
#
loop_
_entity.id
_entity.type
_entity.pdbx_description
1 polymer ?
#
loop_
_entity_poly.entity_id
_entity_poly.type
_entity_poly.pdbx_seq_one_letter_code
_entity_poly.pdbx_strand_id
1 'polypeptide(L)'
;MTNRHLKKVAEKPKLGKKILNFLITETNRIKIKRHLKGKARIKMIRQVSRDREFHLEGILNACLNHISPITVPLTLISQIPFSGGYLLNRLFDGHSEIHALPYELTPTIPGKGLWPAIDLDNQPEDWLKVLFKKLDIASIQERIKHGTKPNAIAPFMFLPLVQEQIFLKYLQSIESIKQRDVFDAYMTSCFGAWLNYQNLNGNKKFTTACGPGMAMRHESMESYFEIYPDGRLISLVRKPETWFACARAHEPEIYGNAKEAINRWKKSVRVGVDTKKKFGDRVCLIKFEDLIGQTESVMHYLSELLKIPYKDILLTPTFDGIPIQPANGQNPENSDAKRQRFFKSRMLDKNQQVLIEEMTVATYQSALQHVVIV
;
A
#
# COMPACT_ATOMS: atom_id res chain seq x y z
N MET A 1 8.24 -42.35 29.61
CA MET A 1 7.60 -41.98 28.32
C MET A 1 7.74 -40.48 27.99
N THR A 2 8.89 -39.88 28.16
CA THR A 2 9.00 -38.40 28.15
C THR A 2 10.09 -37.85 27.22
N ASN A 3 10.84 -38.68 26.53
CA ASN A 3 11.95 -38.19 25.70
C ASN A 3 11.75 -38.28 24.18
N ARG A 4 10.67 -38.91 23.69
CA ARG A 4 10.40 -38.99 22.25
C ARG A 4 9.55 -37.82 21.70
N HIS A 5 8.73 -37.20 22.56
CA HIS A 5 7.95 -36.03 22.13
C HIS A 5 8.77 -34.75 22.02
N LEU A 6 9.81 -34.60 22.85
CA LEU A 6 10.67 -33.43 22.80
C LEU A 6 11.63 -33.41 21.59
N LYS A 7 11.98 -34.58 21.04
CA LYS A 7 12.81 -34.65 19.82
C LYS A 7 12.06 -34.30 18.53
N LYS A 8 10.73 -34.59 18.45
CA LYS A 8 9.93 -34.20 17.27
C LYS A 8 9.60 -32.72 17.17
N VAL A 9 9.61 -32.00 18.31
CA VAL A 9 9.46 -30.54 18.33
C VAL A 9 10.78 -29.83 17.97
N ALA A 10 11.94 -30.49 18.12
CA ALA A 10 13.24 -29.94 17.76
C ALA A 10 13.54 -29.88 16.25
N GLU A 11 12.76 -30.53 15.40
CA GLU A 11 12.97 -30.58 13.95
C GLU A 11 12.10 -29.63 13.09
N LYS A 12 11.35 -28.69 13.72
CA LYS A 12 10.71 -27.56 13.02
C LYS A 12 11.40 -26.22 13.31
N PRO A 13 12.69 -26.05 13.01
CA PRO A 13 13.51 -25.05 13.71
C PRO A 13 13.75 -23.75 12.92
N LYS A 14 13.31 -23.63 11.68
CA LYS A 14 13.64 -22.40 10.92
C LYS A 14 12.65 -21.27 11.15
N LEU A 15 11.41 -21.59 11.51
CA LEU A 15 10.33 -20.63 11.69
C LEU A 15 10.45 -19.90 13.04
N GLY A 16 10.51 -20.63 14.16
CA GLY A 16 10.63 -20.05 15.50
C GLY A 16 11.85 -19.19 15.70
N LYS A 17 13.01 -19.58 15.13
CA LYS A 17 14.25 -18.77 15.18
C LYS A 17 14.13 -17.44 14.42
N LYS A 18 13.43 -17.41 13.28
CA LYS A 18 13.20 -16.16 12.53
C LYS A 18 12.25 -15.22 13.27
N ILE A 19 11.19 -15.74 13.86
CA ILE A 19 10.24 -14.97 14.68
C ILE A 19 10.94 -14.41 15.93
N LEU A 20 11.72 -15.24 16.60
CA LEU A 20 12.44 -14.83 17.81
C LEU A 20 13.43 -13.70 17.53
N ASN A 21 14.15 -13.74 16.40
CA ASN A 21 15.08 -12.68 16.02
C ASN A 21 14.39 -11.36 15.64
N PHE A 22 13.16 -11.41 15.15
CA PHE A 22 12.37 -10.23 14.80
C PHE A 22 11.79 -9.52 16.03
N LEU A 23 11.39 -10.28 17.07
CA LEU A 23 10.72 -9.73 18.26
C LEU A 23 11.65 -9.32 19.40
N ILE A 24 12.92 -9.72 19.37
CA ILE A 24 13.91 -9.26 20.33
C ILE A 24 14.52 -7.95 19.83
N THR A 25 13.81 -6.84 20.02
CA THR A 25 14.43 -5.52 19.88
C THR A 25 15.57 -5.38 20.91
N GLU A 26 16.68 -4.75 20.50
CA GLU A 26 17.87 -4.55 21.36
C GLU A 26 17.55 -3.92 22.72
N THR A 27 16.51 -3.10 22.81
CA THR A 27 16.06 -2.44 24.03
C THR A 27 15.62 -3.42 25.13
N ASN A 28 14.99 -4.52 24.78
CA ASN A 28 14.62 -5.55 25.75
C ASN A 28 15.83 -6.40 26.17
N ARG A 29 16.78 -6.61 25.28
CA ARG A 29 18.05 -7.28 25.58
C ARG A 29 18.84 -6.54 26.65
N ILE A 30 18.88 -5.21 26.60
CA ILE A 30 19.69 -4.37 27.55
C ILE A 30 19.04 -4.32 28.93
N LYS A 31 17.71 -4.23 29.03
CA LYS A 31 17.00 -4.22 30.33
C LYS A 31 17.15 -5.56 31.08
N ILE A 32 17.02 -6.67 30.39
CA ILE A 32 17.19 -8.01 30.99
C ILE A 32 18.66 -8.24 31.38
N LYS A 33 19.63 -7.72 30.64
CA LYS A 33 21.06 -7.85 30.92
C LYS A 33 21.47 -7.23 32.27
N ARG A 34 20.81 -6.21 32.75
CA ARG A 34 21.19 -5.49 33.98
C ARG A 34 20.71 -6.13 35.28
N HIS A 35 19.66 -6.97 35.25
CA HIS A 35 18.98 -7.41 36.48
C HIS A 35 19.24 -8.87 36.91
N LEU A 36 19.89 -9.71 36.10
CA LEU A 36 20.05 -11.12 36.41
C LEU A 36 21.51 -11.57 36.31
N LYS A 37 21.99 -12.29 37.35
CA LYS A 37 23.35 -12.88 37.39
C LYS A 37 23.33 -14.38 37.11
N GLY A 38 24.24 -14.89 36.26
CA GLY A 38 24.56 -16.31 36.12
C GLY A 38 23.44 -17.25 35.61
N LYS A 39 23.35 -18.43 36.20
CA LYS A 39 22.46 -19.54 35.79
C LYS A 39 20.97 -19.18 35.84
N ALA A 40 20.52 -18.37 36.79
CA ALA A 40 19.12 -17.93 36.91
C ALA A 40 18.66 -17.08 35.68
N ARG A 41 19.56 -16.24 35.18
CA ARG A 41 19.35 -15.41 33.98
C ARG A 41 19.18 -16.26 32.74
N ILE A 42 19.99 -17.29 32.55
CA ILE A 42 19.89 -18.20 31.40
C ILE A 42 18.54 -18.95 31.43
N LYS A 43 18.13 -19.42 32.64
CA LYS A 43 16.87 -20.12 32.83
C LYS A 43 15.68 -19.20 32.51
N MET A 44 15.69 -17.95 32.98
CA MET A 44 14.63 -16.98 32.70
C MET A 44 14.56 -16.59 31.21
N ILE A 45 15.70 -16.36 30.54
CA ILE A 45 15.74 -16.08 29.10
C ILE A 45 15.15 -17.25 28.31
N ARG A 46 15.49 -18.49 28.68
CA ARG A 46 14.95 -19.70 28.05
C ARG A 46 13.45 -19.85 28.29
N GLN A 47 12.95 -19.49 29.47
CA GLN A 47 11.53 -19.53 29.78
C GLN A 47 10.77 -18.47 28.98
N VAL A 48 11.20 -17.21 29.04
CA VAL A 48 10.61 -16.11 28.25
C VAL A 48 10.63 -16.38 26.74
N SER A 49 11.68 -17.03 26.25
CA SER A 49 11.75 -17.42 24.84
C SER A 49 10.72 -18.51 24.48
N ARG A 50 10.53 -19.51 25.34
CA ARG A 50 9.52 -20.56 25.14
C ARG A 50 8.10 -20.02 25.23
N ASP A 51 7.83 -19.14 26.20
CA ASP A 51 6.51 -18.54 26.39
C ASP A 51 6.15 -17.67 25.17
N ARG A 52 7.11 -16.91 24.63
CA ARG A 52 6.93 -16.12 23.41
C ARG A 52 6.70 -17.00 22.16
N GLU A 53 7.47 -18.07 22.02
CA GLU A 53 7.31 -19.03 20.93
C GLU A 53 5.92 -19.65 20.96
N PHE A 54 5.45 -20.06 22.12
CA PHE A 54 4.10 -20.60 22.35
C PHE A 54 3.02 -19.58 21.98
N HIS A 55 3.13 -18.33 22.42
CA HIS A 55 2.16 -17.28 22.07
C HIS A 55 2.14 -16.97 20.59
N LEU A 56 3.29 -16.95 19.93
CA LEU A 56 3.39 -16.72 18.49
C LEU A 56 2.80 -17.86 17.67
N GLU A 57 3.04 -19.09 18.07
CA GLU A 57 2.39 -20.26 17.47
C GLU A 57 0.88 -20.21 17.66
N GLY A 58 0.40 -19.75 18.82
CA GLY A 58 -1.03 -19.54 19.08
C GLY A 58 -1.65 -18.50 18.13
N ILE A 59 -0.99 -17.35 17.96
CA ILE A 59 -1.42 -16.30 17.03
C ILE A 59 -1.42 -16.82 15.59
N LEU A 60 -0.34 -17.47 15.16
CA LEU A 60 -0.23 -18.02 13.81
C LEU A 60 -1.33 -19.04 13.54
N ASN A 61 -1.56 -19.97 14.47
CA ASN A 61 -2.62 -20.98 14.34
C ASN A 61 -4.01 -20.34 14.28
N ALA A 62 -4.27 -19.32 15.10
CA ALA A 62 -5.53 -18.58 15.05
C ALA A 62 -5.73 -17.92 13.68
N CYS A 63 -4.73 -17.21 13.16
CA CYS A 63 -4.79 -16.59 11.84
C CYS A 63 -4.99 -17.63 10.72
N LEU A 64 -4.29 -18.76 10.79
CA LEU A 64 -4.41 -19.83 9.78
C LEU A 64 -5.73 -20.59 9.83
N ASN A 65 -6.36 -20.70 11.01
CA ASN A 65 -7.65 -21.36 11.15
C ASN A 65 -8.85 -20.46 10.79
N HIS A 66 -8.62 -19.16 10.75
CA HIS A 66 -9.67 -18.16 10.48
C HIS A 66 -9.29 -17.26 9.29
N ILE A 67 -8.75 -17.85 8.20
CA ILE A 67 -8.50 -17.11 6.96
C ILE A 67 -9.83 -16.64 6.38
N SER A 68 -9.98 -15.33 6.21
CA SER A 68 -11.11 -14.71 5.53
C SER A 68 -10.68 -14.36 4.09
N PRO A 69 -11.11 -15.11 3.08
CA PRO A 69 -10.73 -14.87 1.69
C PRO A 69 -11.16 -13.48 1.20
N ILE A 70 -10.28 -12.79 0.51
CA ILE A 70 -10.56 -11.51 -0.16
C ILE A 70 -10.51 -11.74 -1.65
N THR A 71 -11.68 -11.92 -2.26
CA THR A 71 -11.87 -12.24 -3.67
C THR A 71 -12.68 -11.16 -4.41
N VAL A 72 -12.97 -10.06 -3.72
CA VAL A 72 -13.69 -8.92 -4.30
C VAL A 72 -12.85 -8.21 -5.37
N PRO A 73 -13.48 -7.52 -6.33
CA PRO A 73 -12.77 -6.78 -7.37
C PRO A 73 -11.73 -5.81 -6.81
N LEU A 74 -10.59 -5.70 -7.50
CA LEU A 74 -9.58 -4.70 -7.18
C LEU A 74 -9.91 -3.38 -7.90
N THR A 75 -9.95 -2.29 -7.16
CA THR A 75 -9.89 -0.93 -7.67
C THR A 75 -8.45 -0.43 -7.57
N LEU A 76 -7.73 -0.46 -8.68
CA LEU A 76 -6.36 0.01 -8.76
C LEU A 76 -6.34 1.54 -8.86
N ILE A 77 -5.61 2.20 -7.98
CA ILE A 77 -5.34 3.64 -8.05
C ILE A 77 -3.92 3.79 -8.58
N SER A 78 -3.77 4.17 -9.85
CA SER A 78 -2.45 4.19 -10.48
C SER A 78 -2.28 5.33 -11.49
N GLN A 79 -1.15 5.99 -11.37
CA GLN A 79 -0.67 7.10 -12.16
C GLN A 79 0.81 7.30 -11.90
N ILE A 80 1.43 8.30 -12.50
CA ILE A 80 2.81 8.68 -12.15
C ILE A 80 2.90 9.05 -10.65
N PRO A 81 3.97 8.67 -9.92
CA PRO A 81 4.17 9.06 -8.53
C PRO A 81 3.95 10.56 -8.30
N PHE A 82 3.62 10.95 -7.08
CA PHE A 82 3.37 12.35 -6.67
C PHE A 82 2.10 13.01 -7.24
N SER A 83 1.18 12.24 -7.82
CA SER A 83 -0.10 12.75 -8.35
C SER A 83 -1.27 12.64 -7.36
N GLY A 84 -1.07 12.15 -6.14
CA GLY A 84 -2.10 12.12 -5.10
C GLY A 84 -2.82 10.78 -4.90
N GLY A 85 -2.43 9.71 -5.59
CA GLY A 85 -3.09 8.40 -5.48
C GLY A 85 -3.08 7.82 -4.07
N TYR A 86 -2.00 8.03 -3.31
CA TYR A 86 -1.95 7.60 -1.91
C TYR A 86 -2.98 8.34 -1.05
N LEU A 87 -3.18 9.66 -1.27
CA LEU A 87 -4.22 10.43 -0.59
C LEU A 87 -5.61 9.85 -0.89
N LEU A 88 -5.91 9.59 -2.18
CA LEU A 88 -7.18 9.00 -2.57
C LEU A 88 -7.41 7.64 -1.92
N ASN A 89 -6.39 6.78 -1.87
CA ASN A 89 -6.51 5.48 -1.21
C ASN A 89 -6.79 5.62 0.29
N ARG A 90 -6.26 6.68 0.94
CA ARG A 90 -6.53 7.00 2.34
C ARG A 90 -7.92 7.57 2.60
N LEU A 91 -8.54 8.17 1.60
CA LEU A 91 -9.94 8.58 1.67
C LEU A 91 -10.90 7.39 1.59
N PHE A 92 -10.51 6.29 0.93
CA PHE A 92 -11.27 5.04 0.93
C PHE A 92 -11.10 4.20 2.19
N ASP A 93 -10.00 4.41 2.93
CA ASP A 93 -9.72 3.65 4.14
C ASP A 93 -10.81 3.87 5.20
N GLY A 94 -11.14 2.80 5.94
CA GLY A 94 -12.19 2.82 6.96
C GLY A 94 -13.62 2.73 6.42
N HIS A 95 -13.84 2.82 5.09
CA HIS A 95 -15.18 2.60 4.54
C HIS A 95 -15.60 1.14 4.70
N SER A 96 -16.83 0.90 5.26
CA SER A 96 -17.30 -0.44 5.66
C SER A 96 -17.39 -1.45 4.52
N GLU A 97 -17.51 -1.00 3.27
CA GLU A 97 -17.61 -1.87 2.08
C GLU A 97 -16.30 -1.95 1.27
N ILE A 98 -15.20 -1.40 1.78
CA ILE A 98 -13.90 -1.39 1.11
C ILE A 98 -12.81 -1.96 2.01
N HIS A 99 -11.93 -2.76 1.42
CA HIS A 99 -10.61 -3.06 1.96
C HIS A 99 -9.59 -2.12 1.30
N ALA A 100 -9.08 -1.12 2.02
CA ALA A 100 -8.03 -0.24 1.50
C ALA A 100 -6.64 -0.76 1.89
N LEU A 101 -5.82 -1.15 0.93
CA LEU A 101 -4.45 -1.62 1.20
C LEU A 101 -3.66 -0.51 1.89
N PRO A 102 -3.06 -0.75 3.07
CA PRO A 102 -2.49 0.31 3.89
C PRO A 102 -1.17 0.89 3.36
N TYR A 103 -0.61 0.32 2.31
CA TYR A 103 0.65 0.73 1.70
C TYR A 103 0.57 0.69 0.17
N GLU A 104 1.59 1.21 -0.49
CA GLU A 104 1.65 1.18 -1.94
C GLU A 104 1.85 -0.25 -2.45
N LEU A 105 1.03 -0.63 -3.41
CA LEU A 105 1.18 -1.89 -4.14
C LEU A 105 2.40 -1.77 -5.06
N THR A 106 3.55 -2.24 -4.58
CA THR A 106 4.81 -2.21 -5.31
C THR A 106 5.36 -3.62 -5.48
N PRO A 107 4.92 -4.37 -6.49
CA PRO A 107 5.47 -5.69 -6.76
C PRO A 107 6.98 -5.60 -7.04
N THR A 108 7.73 -6.61 -6.56
CA THR A 108 9.21 -6.60 -6.58
C THR A 108 9.86 -6.92 -7.91
N ILE A 109 9.13 -6.93 -9.00
CA ILE A 109 9.69 -7.30 -10.30
C ILE A 109 10.64 -6.23 -10.86
N PRO A 110 11.63 -6.64 -11.66
CA PRO A 110 12.57 -5.72 -12.27
C PRO A 110 11.81 -4.66 -13.09
N GLY A 111 11.82 -3.44 -12.61
CA GLY A 111 11.11 -2.32 -13.19
C GLY A 111 9.89 -1.91 -12.36
N LYS A 112 10.07 -0.92 -11.50
CA LYS A 112 8.98 -0.24 -10.80
C LYS A 112 7.87 0.13 -11.80
N GLY A 113 6.64 -0.17 -11.46
CA GLY A 113 5.48 0.22 -12.26
C GLY A 113 5.02 -0.80 -13.31
N LEU A 114 5.44 -2.06 -13.20
CA LEU A 114 4.82 -3.14 -13.95
C LEU A 114 3.76 -3.85 -13.11
N TRP A 115 2.64 -4.20 -13.74
CA TRP A 115 1.76 -5.21 -13.19
C TRP A 115 2.47 -6.56 -13.35
N PRO A 116 2.63 -7.33 -12.28
CA PRO A 116 3.42 -8.56 -12.36
C PRO A 116 2.69 -9.63 -13.17
N ALA A 117 3.36 -10.14 -14.19
CA ALA A 117 3.01 -11.44 -14.74
C ALA A 117 3.55 -12.53 -13.78
N ILE A 118 2.66 -13.37 -13.28
CA ILE A 118 3.03 -14.52 -12.46
C ILE A 118 3.20 -15.71 -13.38
N ASP A 119 4.37 -16.32 -13.34
CA ASP A 119 4.61 -17.58 -14.02
C ASP A 119 4.00 -18.72 -13.19
N LEU A 120 2.87 -19.24 -13.66
CA LEU A 120 2.11 -20.27 -12.96
C LEU A 120 2.79 -21.64 -12.96
N ASP A 121 3.80 -21.87 -13.80
CA ASP A 121 4.61 -23.09 -13.80
C ASP A 121 5.59 -23.15 -12.62
N ASN A 122 5.84 -21.99 -11.97
CA ASN A 122 6.65 -21.90 -10.76
C ASN A 122 5.88 -22.32 -9.51
N GLN A 123 6.61 -22.52 -8.40
CA GLN A 123 6.03 -22.87 -7.12
C GLN A 123 5.51 -21.63 -6.37
N PRO A 124 4.52 -21.77 -5.48
CA PRO A 124 3.99 -20.65 -4.68
C PRO A 124 5.05 -19.87 -3.91
N GLU A 125 6.14 -20.52 -3.47
CA GLU A 125 7.27 -19.89 -2.80
C GLU A 125 8.04 -18.92 -3.71
N ASP A 126 8.05 -19.14 -5.01
CA ASP A 126 8.65 -18.23 -6.00
C ASP A 126 7.76 -17.03 -6.25
N TRP A 127 6.43 -17.20 -6.26
CA TRP A 127 5.48 -16.07 -6.35
C TRP A 127 5.58 -15.14 -5.13
N LEU A 128 5.86 -15.70 -3.95
CA LEU A 128 6.17 -14.88 -2.76
C LEU A 128 7.34 -13.92 -2.99
N LYS A 129 8.39 -14.36 -3.65
CA LYS A 129 9.57 -13.54 -3.97
C LYS A 129 9.22 -12.39 -4.91
N VAL A 130 8.26 -12.61 -5.79
CA VAL A 130 7.76 -11.60 -6.74
C VAL A 130 6.87 -10.57 -6.05
N LEU A 131 5.97 -11.01 -5.18
CA LEU A 131 4.92 -10.17 -4.60
C LEU A 131 5.31 -9.51 -3.27
N PHE A 132 6.25 -10.10 -2.53
CA PHE A 132 6.54 -9.68 -1.17
C PHE A 132 7.90 -8.97 -1.04
N LYS A 133 7.85 -7.68 -0.78
CA LYS A 133 9.04 -6.88 -0.40
C LYS A 133 9.19 -6.80 1.12
N LYS A 134 10.14 -7.52 1.67
CA LYS A 134 10.41 -7.52 3.12
C LYS A 134 10.82 -6.15 3.68
N LEU A 135 11.43 -5.30 2.86
CA LEU A 135 11.90 -3.96 3.26
C LEU A 135 10.78 -2.92 3.35
N ASP A 136 9.71 -3.06 2.56
CA ASP A 136 8.67 -2.05 2.51
C ASP A 136 7.82 -2.03 3.79
N ILE A 137 7.58 -3.17 4.43
CA ILE A 137 6.81 -3.25 5.68
C ILE A 137 7.54 -2.56 6.83
N ALA A 138 8.85 -2.75 6.94
CA ALA A 138 9.65 -2.06 7.96
C ALA A 138 9.64 -0.54 7.73
N SER A 139 9.76 -0.09 6.47
CA SER A 139 9.72 1.33 6.12
C SER A 139 8.33 1.95 6.36
N ILE A 140 7.25 1.18 6.16
CA ILE A 140 5.88 1.61 6.43
C ILE A 140 5.66 1.75 7.93
N GLN A 141 6.09 0.78 8.73
CA GLN A 141 6.03 0.84 10.17
C GLN A 141 6.82 2.04 10.72
N GLU A 142 7.98 2.34 10.14
CA GLU A 142 8.79 3.51 10.45
C GLU A 142 8.07 4.82 10.07
N ARG A 143 7.52 4.92 8.87
CA ARG A 143 6.77 6.11 8.42
C ARG A 143 5.55 6.38 9.28
N ILE A 144 4.82 5.34 9.68
CA ILE A 144 3.67 5.46 10.60
C ILE A 144 4.13 5.92 11.97
N LYS A 145 5.25 5.43 12.49
CA LYS A 145 5.85 5.89 13.76
C LYS A 145 6.28 7.36 13.72
N HIS A 146 6.88 7.80 12.62
CA HIS A 146 7.39 9.18 12.48
C HIS A 146 6.34 10.20 12.07
N GLY A 147 5.24 9.77 11.43
CA GLY A 147 4.15 10.64 10.99
C GLY A 147 3.08 10.92 12.05
N THR A 148 3.14 10.25 13.20
CA THR A 148 2.09 10.31 14.22
C THR A 148 2.67 10.64 15.58
N LYS A 149 1.95 11.46 16.36
CA LYS A 149 2.28 11.62 17.79
C LYS A 149 2.25 10.24 18.45
N PRO A 150 3.13 9.94 19.41
CA PRO A 150 3.25 8.61 20.03
C PRO A 150 1.96 8.00 20.60
N ASN A 151 0.91 8.82 20.75
CA ASN A 151 -0.38 8.44 21.37
C ASN A 151 -1.59 8.52 20.42
N ALA A 152 -1.41 8.74 19.11
CA ALA A 152 -2.52 9.13 18.25
C ALA A 152 -3.04 8.02 17.32
N ILE A 153 -2.29 6.97 17.05
CA ILE A 153 -2.72 5.86 16.19
C ILE A 153 -2.31 4.53 16.82
N ALA A 154 -3.22 3.56 16.76
CA ALA A 154 -2.89 2.19 17.10
C ALA A 154 -1.69 1.71 16.25
N PRO A 155 -0.72 1.02 16.84
CA PRO A 155 0.44 0.54 16.08
C PRO A 155 -0.02 -0.37 14.95
N PHE A 156 0.56 -0.23 13.76
CA PHE A 156 0.36 -1.16 12.67
C PHE A 156 0.99 -2.51 13.04
N MET A 157 0.14 -3.42 13.54
CA MET A 157 0.57 -4.75 13.99
C MET A 157 0.53 -5.73 12.83
N PHE A 158 1.57 -5.69 12.00
CA PHE A 158 1.69 -6.54 10.84
C PHE A 158 2.82 -7.56 11.01
N LEU A 159 2.52 -8.84 10.75
CA LEU A 159 3.47 -9.94 10.86
C LEU A 159 3.76 -10.54 9.47
N PRO A 160 4.92 -10.23 8.85
CA PRO A 160 5.27 -10.74 7.51
C PRO A 160 5.27 -12.25 7.41
N LEU A 161 5.61 -12.95 8.49
CA LEU A 161 5.61 -14.40 8.51
C LEU A 161 4.20 -14.99 8.49
N VAL A 162 3.26 -14.34 9.19
CA VAL A 162 1.84 -14.73 9.13
C VAL A 162 1.31 -14.52 7.73
N GLN A 163 1.69 -13.42 7.06
CA GLN A 163 1.35 -13.17 5.68
C GLN A 163 1.82 -14.30 4.75
N GLU A 164 3.08 -14.69 4.86
CA GLU A 164 3.67 -15.79 4.07
C GLU A 164 2.88 -17.10 4.26
N GLN A 165 2.55 -17.44 5.51
CA GLN A 165 1.84 -18.69 5.81
C GLN A 165 0.37 -18.67 5.36
N ILE A 166 -0.32 -17.53 5.51
CA ILE A 166 -1.70 -17.38 5.00
C ILE A 166 -1.71 -17.51 3.48
N PHE A 167 -0.78 -16.86 2.78
CA PHE A 167 -0.67 -16.93 1.32
C PHE A 167 -0.52 -18.38 0.83
N LEU A 168 0.44 -19.11 1.40
CA LEU A 168 0.67 -20.51 1.03
C LEU A 168 -0.54 -21.39 1.36
N LYS A 169 -1.12 -21.24 2.55
CA LYS A 169 -2.28 -22.03 2.96
C LYS A 169 -3.52 -21.76 2.11
N TYR A 170 -3.75 -20.50 1.74
CA TYR A 170 -4.86 -20.13 0.86
C TYR A 170 -4.73 -20.82 -0.51
N LEU A 171 -3.54 -20.76 -1.13
CA LEU A 171 -3.29 -21.38 -2.43
C LEU A 171 -3.39 -22.90 -2.39
N GLN A 172 -3.02 -23.55 -1.28
CA GLN A 172 -3.18 -25.00 -1.10
C GLN A 172 -4.65 -25.46 -1.10
N SER A 173 -5.60 -24.56 -0.90
CA SER A 173 -7.04 -24.88 -0.95
C SER A 173 -7.64 -24.81 -2.35
N ILE A 174 -6.83 -24.43 -3.38
CA ILE A 174 -7.27 -24.22 -4.76
C ILE A 174 -6.73 -25.33 -5.64
N GLU A 175 -7.60 -26.06 -6.30
CA GLU A 175 -7.20 -27.19 -7.17
C GLU A 175 -6.49 -26.75 -8.46
N SER A 176 -6.98 -25.67 -9.08
CA SER A 176 -6.43 -25.12 -10.34
C SER A 176 -6.21 -23.63 -10.20
N ILE A 177 -4.98 -23.25 -9.93
CA ILE A 177 -4.59 -21.88 -9.64
C ILE A 177 -4.51 -21.04 -10.93
N LYS A 178 -5.19 -19.90 -10.93
CA LYS A 178 -5.14 -18.86 -11.97
C LYS A 178 -4.38 -17.64 -11.48
N GLN A 179 -4.01 -16.75 -12.40
CA GLN A 179 -3.36 -15.48 -12.06
C GLN A 179 -4.16 -14.70 -10.98
N ARG A 180 -5.49 -14.65 -11.10
CA ARG A 180 -6.39 -13.99 -10.14
C ARG A 180 -6.23 -14.58 -8.73
N ASP A 181 -6.16 -15.89 -8.60
CA ASP A 181 -6.08 -16.57 -7.31
C ASP A 181 -4.79 -16.22 -6.55
N VAL A 182 -3.69 -16.00 -7.28
CA VAL A 182 -2.42 -15.59 -6.69
C VAL A 182 -2.52 -14.17 -6.11
N PHE A 183 -3.21 -13.25 -6.80
CA PHE A 183 -3.43 -11.88 -6.29
C PHE A 183 -4.46 -11.85 -5.16
N ASP A 184 -5.50 -12.65 -5.23
CA ASP A 184 -6.49 -12.80 -4.16
C ASP A 184 -5.85 -13.42 -2.90
N ALA A 185 -4.94 -14.39 -3.07
CA ALA A 185 -4.10 -14.92 -1.98
C ALA A 185 -3.20 -13.84 -1.37
N TYR A 186 -2.61 -12.99 -2.22
CA TYR A 186 -1.79 -11.86 -1.77
C TYR A 186 -2.61 -10.88 -0.93
N MET A 187 -3.78 -10.44 -1.41
CA MET A 187 -4.67 -9.54 -0.68
C MET A 187 -5.18 -10.16 0.62
N THR A 188 -5.64 -11.41 0.56
CA THR A 188 -6.08 -12.19 1.73
C THR A 188 -4.98 -12.24 2.79
N SER A 189 -3.75 -12.53 2.39
CA SER A 189 -2.62 -12.61 3.31
C SER A 189 -2.20 -11.25 3.88
N CYS A 190 -2.32 -10.16 3.10
CA CYS A 190 -2.04 -8.81 3.58
C CYS A 190 -2.96 -8.41 4.73
N PHE A 191 -4.26 -8.57 4.54
CA PHE A 191 -5.23 -8.18 5.57
C PHE A 191 -5.29 -9.20 6.72
N GLY A 192 -5.09 -10.49 6.46
CA GLY A 192 -5.02 -11.52 7.49
C GLY A 192 -3.78 -11.45 8.38
N ALA A 193 -2.68 -10.88 7.89
CA ALA A 193 -1.46 -10.64 8.67
C ALA A 193 -1.47 -9.32 9.44
N TRP A 194 -2.45 -8.47 9.22
CA TRP A 194 -2.67 -7.22 9.93
C TRP A 194 -3.52 -7.49 11.18
N LEU A 195 -2.87 -7.84 12.29
CA LEU A 195 -3.49 -8.40 13.49
C LEU A 195 -4.50 -7.50 14.20
N ASN A 196 -4.37 -6.19 14.04
CA ASN A 196 -5.28 -5.22 14.64
C ASN A 196 -6.16 -4.50 13.62
N TYR A 197 -6.36 -5.09 12.43
CA TYR A 197 -7.23 -4.53 11.41
C TYR A 197 -8.70 -4.53 11.85
N GLN A 198 -9.30 -3.34 11.98
CA GLN A 198 -10.65 -3.17 12.51
C GLN A 198 -11.74 -3.38 11.46
N ASN A 199 -11.42 -3.15 10.18
CA ASN A 199 -12.39 -3.17 9.08
C ASN A 199 -12.37 -4.49 8.30
N LEU A 200 -12.09 -5.63 8.97
CA LEU A 200 -12.03 -6.94 8.30
C LEU A 200 -13.42 -7.47 7.91
N ASN A 201 -14.40 -7.27 8.79
CA ASN A 201 -15.73 -7.84 8.66
C ASN A 201 -16.67 -6.94 7.83
N GLY A 202 -17.78 -7.51 7.36
CA GLY A 202 -18.81 -6.82 6.61
C GLY A 202 -18.85 -7.23 5.15
N ASN A 203 -19.87 -6.74 4.44
CA ASN A 203 -20.07 -7.04 3.02
C ASN A 203 -19.16 -6.13 2.17
N LYS A 204 -17.94 -6.56 1.94
CA LYS A 204 -16.98 -5.83 1.11
C LYS A 204 -17.33 -5.97 -0.37
N LYS A 205 -17.24 -4.87 -1.10
CA LYS A 205 -17.48 -4.83 -2.55
C LYS A 205 -16.19 -4.68 -3.34
N PHE A 206 -15.17 -4.04 -2.77
CA PHE A 206 -13.90 -3.79 -3.43
C PHE A 206 -12.72 -3.85 -2.47
N THR A 207 -11.56 -4.19 -3.03
CA THR A 207 -10.26 -3.83 -2.46
C THR A 207 -9.74 -2.62 -3.22
N THR A 208 -9.22 -1.59 -2.55
CA THR A 208 -8.49 -0.50 -3.18
C THR A 208 -7.00 -0.61 -2.89
N ALA A 209 -6.18 -0.36 -3.91
CA ALA A 209 -4.73 -0.34 -3.76
C ALA A 209 -4.11 0.77 -4.60
N CYS A 210 -3.22 1.55 -4.00
CA CYS A 210 -2.43 2.53 -4.72
C CYS A 210 -1.15 1.87 -5.26
N GLY A 211 -1.03 1.79 -6.58
CA GLY A 211 0.15 1.26 -7.29
C GLY A 211 0.78 2.32 -8.19
N PRO A 212 1.61 3.25 -7.66
CA PRO A 212 2.20 4.30 -8.47
C PRO A 212 3.06 3.74 -9.60
N GLY A 213 2.88 4.29 -10.80
CA GLY A 213 3.66 3.93 -11.98
C GLY A 213 3.15 2.74 -12.79
N MET A 214 2.22 1.93 -12.28
CA MET A 214 1.65 0.80 -13.05
C MET A 214 0.89 1.29 -14.29
N ALA A 215 0.05 2.32 -14.16
CA ALA A 215 -0.65 2.94 -15.28
C ALA A 215 0.23 3.87 -16.13
N MET A 216 1.53 3.62 -16.20
CA MET A 216 2.46 4.26 -17.13
C MET A 216 2.83 3.35 -18.33
N ARG A 217 2.23 2.17 -18.42
CA ARG A 217 2.48 1.18 -19.45
C ARG A 217 1.18 0.51 -19.88
N HIS A 218 0.93 0.45 -21.18
CA HIS A 218 -0.26 -0.19 -21.73
C HIS A 218 -0.32 -1.67 -21.36
N GLU A 219 0.80 -2.37 -21.45
CA GLU A 219 0.91 -3.81 -21.16
C GLU A 219 0.49 -4.12 -19.71
N SER A 220 0.87 -3.24 -18.77
CA SER A 220 0.47 -3.41 -17.37
C SER A 220 -1.06 -3.26 -17.18
N MET A 221 -1.66 -2.34 -17.91
CA MET A 221 -3.11 -2.12 -17.83
C MET A 221 -3.90 -3.23 -18.53
N GLU A 222 -3.38 -3.74 -19.62
CA GLU A 222 -3.97 -4.89 -20.32
C GLU A 222 -3.95 -6.13 -19.44
N SER A 223 -2.79 -6.49 -18.90
CA SER A 223 -2.64 -7.61 -17.96
C SER A 223 -3.50 -7.43 -16.69
N TYR A 224 -3.57 -6.20 -16.15
CA TYR A 224 -4.44 -5.93 -15.02
C TYR A 224 -5.91 -6.22 -15.32
N PHE A 225 -6.44 -5.72 -16.45
CA PHE A 225 -7.84 -5.92 -16.81
C PHE A 225 -8.16 -7.32 -17.33
N GLU A 226 -7.16 -8.08 -17.76
CA GLU A 226 -7.28 -9.50 -18.05
C GLU A 226 -7.47 -10.32 -16.76
N ILE A 227 -6.66 -10.04 -15.75
CA ILE A 227 -6.70 -10.72 -14.45
C ILE A 227 -7.93 -10.30 -13.63
N TYR A 228 -8.29 -9.01 -13.69
CA TYR A 228 -9.45 -8.43 -13.03
C TYR A 228 -10.45 -7.86 -14.06
N PRO A 229 -11.24 -8.70 -14.76
CA PRO A 229 -12.24 -8.23 -15.72
C PRO A 229 -13.35 -7.42 -15.05
N ASP A 230 -13.56 -7.60 -13.77
CA ASP A 230 -14.46 -6.86 -12.88
C ASP A 230 -13.76 -5.68 -12.16
N GLY A 231 -12.45 -5.55 -12.32
CA GLY A 231 -11.63 -4.51 -11.71
C GLY A 231 -11.89 -3.11 -12.30
N ARG A 232 -11.43 -2.10 -11.56
CA ARG A 232 -11.53 -0.69 -11.94
C ARG A 232 -10.18 0.00 -11.81
N LEU A 233 -9.91 0.97 -12.67
CA LEU A 233 -8.76 1.87 -12.56
C LEU A 233 -9.25 3.27 -12.22
N ILE A 234 -8.68 3.88 -11.18
CA ILE A 234 -8.79 5.31 -10.92
C ILE A 234 -7.41 5.92 -11.12
N SER A 235 -7.30 6.88 -12.02
CA SER A 235 -6.03 7.55 -12.32
C SER A 235 -6.17 9.06 -12.13
N LEU A 236 -5.21 9.65 -11.42
CA LEU A 236 -5.21 11.09 -11.15
C LEU A 236 -4.32 11.81 -12.16
N VAL A 237 -4.91 12.83 -12.77
CA VAL A 237 -4.22 13.79 -13.63
C VAL A 237 -3.97 15.04 -12.81
N ARG A 238 -2.71 15.36 -12.55
CA ARG A 238 -2.29 16.55 -11.82
C ARG A 238 -1.69 17.57 -12.78
N LYS A 239 -1.93 18.87 -12.55
CA LYS A 239 -1.32 19.95 -13.32
C LYS A 239 0.18 19.75 -13.42
N PRO A 240 0.77 19.79 -14.61
CA PRO A 240 2.17 19.41 -14.83
C PRO A 240 3.16 20.26 -14.04
N GLU A 241 2.89 21.56 -13.86
CA GLU A 241 3.75 22.46 -13.08
C GLU A 241 3.78 22.07 -11.61
N THR A 242 2.60 21.84 -11.02
CA THR A 242 2.49 21.47 -9.61
C THR A 242 2.98 20.06 -9.37
N TRP A 243 2.78 19.15 -10.33
CA TRP A 243 3.34 17.81 -10.29
C TRP A 243 4.86 17.83 -10.33
N PHE A 244 5.46 18.51 -11.32
CA PHE A 244 6.91 18.57 -11.50
C PHE A 244 7.60 19.19 -10.27
N ALA A 245 7.08 20.32 -9.78
CA ALA A 245 7.61 20.96 -8.58
C ALA A 245 7.61 20.01 -7.37
N CYS A 246 6.55 19.21 -7.23
CA CYS A 246 6.43 18.22 -6.16
C CYS A 246 7.41 17.05 -6.36
N ALA A 247 7.43 16.46 -7.54
CA ALA A 247 8.27 15.29 -7.86
C ALA A 247 9.77 15.62 -7.73
N ARG A 248 10.21 16.75 -8.26
CA ARG A 248 11.59 17.23 -8.13
C ARG A 248 12.00 17.47 -6.69
N ALA A 249 11.10 18.00 -5.86
CA ALA A 249 11.42 18.26 -4.46
C ALA A 249 11.60 16.98 -3.63
N HIS A 250 10.95 15.88 -4.01
CA HIS A 250 11.02 14.59 -3.29
C HIS A 250 12.11 13.66 -3.83
N GLU A 251 12.28 13.61 -5.13
CA GLU A 251 13.22 12.70 -5.81
C GLU A 251 14.00 13.47 -6.90
N PRO A 252 14.88 14.41 -6.51
CA PRO A 252 15.62 15.26 -7.46
C PRO A 252 16.52 14.46 -8.39
N GLU A 253 17.03 13.32 -7.96
CA GLU A 253 17.85 12.40 -8.76
C GLU A 253 17.06 11.75 -9.91
N ILE A 254 15.74 11.63 -9.77
CA ILE A 254 14.85 11.02 -10.78
C ILE A 254 14.17 12.10 -11.63
N TYR A 255 13.77 13.21 -11.00
CA TYR A 255 12.92 14.24 -11.59
C TYR A 255 13.61 15.61 -11.69
N GLY A 256 14.93 15.69 -11.47
CA GLY A 256 15.68 16.95 -11.54
C GLY A 256 15.76 17.56 -12.95
N ASN A 257 15.82 16.71 -13.99
CA ASN A 257 15.75 17.14 -15.37
C ASN A 257 14.28 17.37 -15.78
N ALA A 258 13.91 18.63 -16.00
CA ALA A 258 12.54 19.02 -16.32
C ALA A 258 12.01 18.33 -17.58
N LYS A 259 12.80 18.29 -18.67
CA LYS A 259 12.39 17.71 -19.94
C LYS A 259 12.10 16.21 -19.83
N GLU A 260 12.95 15.47 -19.14
CA GLU A 260 12.77 14.04 -18.91
C GLU A 260 11.59 13.77 -17.98
N ALA A 261 11.48 14.54 -16.89
CA ALA A 261 10.37 14.42 -15.95
C ALA A 261 9.02 14.65 -16.64
N ILE A 262 8.94 15.72 -17.45
CA ILE A 262 7.71 16.05 -18.20
C ILE A 262 7.37 14.97 -19.23
N ASN A 263 8.34 14.39 -19.89
CA ASN A 263 8.09 13.27 -20.81
C ASN A 263 7.51 12.04 -20.07
N ARG A 264 7.97 11.76 -18.85
CA ARG A 264 7.37 10.71 -18.00
C ARG A 264 5.94 11.06 -17.61
N TRP A 265 5.66 12.31 -17.22
CA TRP A 265 4.32 12.79 -16.92
C TRP A 265 3.38 12.64 -18.14
N LYS A 266 3.82 13.11 -19.32
CA LYS A 266 3.06 12.96 -20.59
C LYS A 266 2.75 11.51 -20.90
N LYS A 267 3.73 10.61 -20.69
CA LYS A 267 3.52 9.16 -20.89
C LYS A 267 2.43 8.64 -19.97
N SER A 268 2.47 8.96 -18.68
CA SER A 268 1.45 8.54 -17.72
C SER A 268 0.05 9.01 -18.11
N VAL A 269 -0.08 10.30 -18.46
CA VAL A 269 -1.35 10.88 -18.85
C VAL A 269 -1.91 10.22 -20.13
N ARG A 270 -1.07 10.00 -21.14
CA ARG A 270 -1.48 9.34 -22.39
C ARG A 270 -1.95 7.91 -22.13
N VAL A 271 -1.16 7.13 -21.38
CA VAL A 271 -1.58 5.75 -21.03
C VAL A 271 -2.91 5.76 -20.29
N GLY A 272 -3.12 6.70 -19.35
CA GLY A 272 -4.39 6.84 -18.64
C GLY A 272 -5.57 7.11 -19.61
N VAL A 273 -5.40 8.05 -20.54
CA VAL A 273 -6.41 8.38 -21.57
C VAL A 273 -6.68 7.21 -22.50
N ASP A 274 -5.63 6.56 -23.00
CA ASP A 274 -5.78 5.42 -23.90
C ASP A 274 -6.45 4.23 -23.20
N THR A 275 -6.11 4.01 -21.93
CA THR A 275 -6.76 3.00 -21.09
C THR A 275 -8.25 3.32 -20.89
N LYS A 276 -8.60 4.60 -20.65
CA LYS A 276 -10.00 5.04 -20.58
C LYS A 276 -10.75 4.77 -21.88
N LYS A 277 -10.14 5.08 -23.04
CA LYS A 277 -10.74 4.81 -24.34
C LYS A 277 -10.95 3.31 -24.58
N LYS A 278 -10.00 2.47 -24.19
CA LYS A 278 -10.04 1.01 -24.40
C LYS A 278 -11.04 0.31 -23.46
N PHE A 279 -11.06 0.69 -22.19
CA PHE A 279 -11.80 -0.03 -21.15
C PHE A 279 -13.04 0.71 -20.61
N GLY A 280 -13.35 1.88 -21.17
CA GLY A 280 -14.60 2.60 -20.94
C GLY A 280 -14.85 2.93 -19.46
N ASP A 281 -16.04 2.57 -18.97
CA ASP A 281 -16.50 2.92 -17.62
C ASP A 281 -15.75 2.22 -16.48
N ARG A 282 -14.89 1.25 -16.80
CA ARG A 282 -13.99 0.65 -15.81
C ARG A 282 -12.81 1.55 -15.43
N VAL A 283 -12.59 2.63 -16.19
CA VAL A 283 -11.50 3.57 -15.96
C VAL A 283 -12.08 4.95 -15.63
N CYS A 284 -11.62 5.53 -14.53
CA CYS A 284 -11.98 6.87 -14.09
C CYS A 284 -10.72 7.75 -14.07
N LEU A 285 -10.75 8.88 -14.76
CA LEU A 285 -9.72 9.91 -14.70
C LEU A 285 -10.25 11.09 -13.88
N ILE A 286 -9.49 11.52 -12.87
CA ILE A 286 -9.87 12.60 -11.96
C ILE A 286 -8.74 13.62 -11.92
N LYS A 287 -9.08 14.91 -11.87
CA LYS A 287 -8.09 15.94 -11.57
C LYS A 287 -7.69 15.89 -10.09
N PHE A 288 -6.40 15.91 -9.83
CA PHE A 288 -5.90 16.01 -8.46
C PHE A 288 -6.40 17.28 -7.77
N GLU A 289 -6.47 18.38 -8.51
CA GLU A 289 -6.94 19.66 -8.01
C GLU A 289 -8.41 19.62 -7.56
N ASP A 290 -9.27 18.86 -8.27
CA ASP A 290 -10.66 18.67 -7.87
C ASP A 290 -10.74 17.78 -6.61
N LEU A 291 -9.91 16.73 -6.53
CA LEU A 291 -9.84 15.89 -5.32
C LEU A 291 -9.52 16.69 -4.05
N ILE A 292 -8.67 17.71 -4.13
CA ILE A 292 -8.32 18.52 -2.96
C ILE A 292 -9.20 19.75 -2.75
N GLY A 293 -9.79 20.29 -3.82
CA GLY A 293 -10.62 21.48 -3.79
C GLY A 293 -12.11 21.20 -3.63
N GLN A 294 -12.55 20.03 -4.07
CA GLN A 294 -13.95 19.58 -4.11
C GLN A 294 -14.06 18.11 -3.67
N THR A 295 -13.37 17.76 -2.57
CA THR A 295 -13.26 16.38 -2.07
C THR A 295 -14.62 15.70 -1.96
N GLU A 296 -15.62 16.39 -1.43
CA GLU A 296 -16.97 15.85 -1.24
C GLU A 296 -17.60 15.44 -2.57
N SER A 297 -17.63 16.33 -3.57
CA SER A 297 -18.20 16.04 -4.89
C SER A 297 -17.46 14.87 -5.57
N VAL A 298 -16.13 14.85 -5.49
CA VAL A 298 -15.32 13.74 -6.04
C VAL A 298 -15.66 12.42 -5.36
N MET A 299 -15.77 12.40 -4.03
CA MET A 299 -16.05 11.16 -3.30
C MET A 299 -17.50 10.70 -3.47
N HIS A 300 -18.46 11.61 -3.63
CA HIS A 300 -19.82 11.27 -4.07
C HIS A 300 -19.81 10.56 -5.42
N TYR A 301 -19.18 11.17 -6.43
CA TYR A 301 -19.05 10.57 -7.75
C TYR A 301 -18.38 9.19 -7.69
N LEU A 302 -17.28 9.04 -6.94
CA LEU A 302 -16.59 7.75 -6.80
C LEU A 302 -17.43 6.71 -6.06
N SER A 303 -18.26 7.13 -5.10
CA SER A 303 -19.18 6.23 -4.40
C SER A 303 -20.24 5.68 -5.37
N GLU A 304 -20.79 6.51 -6.24
CA GLU A 304 -21.72 6.08 -7.29
C GLU A 304 -21.04 5.15 -8.30
N LEU A 305 -19.84 5.51 -8.79
CA LEU A 305 -19.05 4.69 -9.71
C LEU A 305 -18.77 3.29 -9.14
N LEU A 306 -18.44 3.21 -7.86
CA LEU A 306 -18.15 1.96 -7.15
C LEU A 306 -19.40 1.30 -6.59
N LYS A 307 -20.58 1.93 -6.73
CA LYS A 307 -21.85 1.43 -6.18
C LYS A 307 -21.78 1.12 -4.69
N ILE A 308 -21.11 1.99 -3.95
CA ILE A 308 -21.04 1.97 -2.49
C ILE A 308 -21.84 3.14 -1.89
N PRO A 309 -22.38 3.05 -0.68
CA PRO A 309 -23.02 4.19 -0.05
C PRO A 309 -21.98 5.28 0.25
N TYR A 310 -22.32 6.52 -0.05
CA TYR A 310 -21.51 7.64 0.41
C TYR A 310 -21.53 7.71 1.94
N LYS A 311 -20.39 8.00 2.54
CA LYS A 311 -20.22 8.19 3.99
C LYS A 311 -19.19 9.29 4.26
N ASP A 312 -19.38 10.06 5.32
CA ASP A 312 -18.50 11.17 5.71
C ASP A 312 -17.05 10.77 5.98
N ILE A 313 -16.81 9.49 6.30
CA ILE A 313 -15.45 8.96 6.45
C ILE A 313 -14.61 9.15 5.19
N LEU A 314 -15.24 9.21 4.03
CA LEU A 314 -14.59 9.44 2.73
C LEU A 314 -14.02 10.88 2.56
N LEU A 315 -14.33 11.80 3.49
CA LEU A 315 -13.83 13.17 3.48
C LEU A 315 -12.52 13.36 4.23
N THR A 316 -12.14 12.39 5.03
CA THR A 316 -10.96 12.49 5.90
C THR A 316 -10.01 11.33 5.61
N PRO A 317 -8.73 11.60 5.28
CA PRO A 317 -7.75 10.54 5.13
C PRO A 317 -7.60 9.76 6.44
N THR A 318 -7.74 8.44 6.40
CA THR A 318 -7.66 7.58 7.58
C THR A 318 -6.57 6.51 7.45
N PHE A 319 -6.23 5.90 8.57
CA PHE A 319 -5.49 4.67 8.68
C PHE A 319 -6.27 3.71 9.59
N ASP A 320 -6.75 2.61 9.04
CA ASP A 320 -7.66 1.69 9.74
C ASP A 320 -8.91 2.40 10.30
N GLY A 321 -9.47 3.33 9.52
CA GLY A 321 -10.62 4.14 9.90
C GLY A 321 -10.31 5.26 10.91
N ILE A 322 -9.08 5.37 11.40
CA ILE A 322 -8.67 6.42 12.33
C ILE A 322 -8.11 7.62 11.54
N PRO A 323 -8.63 8.84 11.72
CA PRO A 323 -8.15 10.02 11.03
C PRO A 323 -6.64 10.22 11.16
N ILE A 324 -5.96 10.37 10.03
CA ILE A 324 -4.52 10.69 9.99
C ILE A 324 -4.39 12.18 10.31
N GLN A 325 -3.86 12.49 11.48
CA GLN A 325 -3.49 13.86 11.78
C GLN A 325 -2.27 14.25 10.93
N PRO A 326 -2.24 15.49 10.37
CA PRO A 326 -1.03 15.99 9.73
C PRO A 326 0.17 15.78 10.66
N ALA A 327 1.28 15.33 10.11
CA ALA A 327 2.51 14.94 10.85
C ALA A 327 3.06 16.01 11.81
N ASN A 328 2.45 17.16 11.84
CA ASN A 328 2.72 18.27 12.75
C ASN A 328 1.45 18.59 13.53
N GLY A 329 1.27 17.93 14.66
CA GLY A 329 0.39 18.43 15.72
C GLY A 329 0.97 19.70 16.35
N GLN A 330 1.54 20.57 15.54
CA GLN A 330 1.93 21.92 15.87
C GLN A 330 0.80 22.85 15.41
N ASN A 331 0.53 23.88 16.21
CA ASN A 331 -0.41 24.94 15.95
C ASN A 331 -0.61 25.25 14.47
N PRO A 332 -1.83 25.59 14.01
CA PRO A 332 -2.10 26.04 12.64
C PRO A 332 -1.07 27.05 12.11
N GLU A 333 -0.56 27.92 12.95
CA GLU A 333 0.48 28.92 12.65
C GLU A 333 1.83 28.34 12.19
N ASN A 334 2.24 27.17 12.72
CA ASN A 334 3.48 26.49 12.30
C ASN A 334 3.30 25.60 11.04
N SER A 335 2.07 25.21 10.71
CA SER A 335 1.76 24.48 9.48
C SER A 335 1.94 25.37 8.25
N ASP A 336 1.61 26.66 8.36
CA ASP A 336 1.73 27.62 7.27
C ASP A 336 3.19 27.97 6.94
N ALA A 337 4.06 28.11 7.94
CA ALA A 337 5.49 28.36 7.68
C ALA A 337 6.19 27.17 7.02
N LYS A 338 5.87 25.92 7.40
CA LYS A 338 6.39 24.73 6.71
C LYS A 338 5.74 24.51 5.35
N ARG A 339 4.44 24.77 5.22
CA ARG A 339 3.75 24.83 3.93
C ARG A 339 4.41 25.89 3.03
N GLN A 340 4.65 27.10 3.51
CA GLN A 340 5.30 28.15 2.73
C GLN A 340 6.75 27.81 2.34
N ARG A 341 7.56 27.18 3.23
CA ARG A 341 8.89 26.69 2.87
C ARG A 341 8.82 25.57 1.83
N PHE A 342 7.89 24.66 1.97
CA PHE A 342 7.63 23.58 1.05
C PHE A 342 7.09 24.12 -0.30
N PHE A 343 6.27 25.18 -0.28
CA PHE A 343 5.82 25.87 -1.48
C PHE A 343 6.96 26.68 -2.12
N LYS A 344 7.79 27.37 -1.33
CA LYS A 344 8.96 28.12 -1.86
C LYS A 344 10.01 27.22 -2.49
N SER A 345 10.30 26.05 -1.92
CA SER A 345 11.20 25.05 -2.53
C SER A 345 10.65 24.44 -3.82
N ARG A 346 9.39 24.68 -4.12
CA ARG A 346 8.67 24.25 -5.33
C ARG A 346 8.48 25.35 -6.35
N MET A 347 8.98 26.55 -6.13
CA MET A 347 8.87 27.60 -7.14
C MET A 347 9.69 27.24 -8.37
N LEU A 348 9.02 27.23 -9.51
CA LEU A 348 9.63 27.04 -10.82
C LEU A 348 10.18 28.39 -11.28
N ASP A 349 11.35 28.38 -11.88
CA ASP A 349 11.81 29.54 -12.60
C ASP A 349 11.03 29.76 -13.92
N LYS A 350 11.14 30.95 -14.49
CA LYS A 350 10.41 31.32 -15.72
C LYS A 350 10.66 30.36 -16.88
N ASN A 351 11.91 29.93 -17.05
CA ASN A 351 12.30 29.05 -18.16
C ASN A 351 11.65 27.66 -17.99
N GLN A 352 11.63 27.16 -16.75
CA GLN A 352 10.95 25.91 -16.44
C GLN A 352 9.44 26.00 -16.66
N GLN A 353 8.80 27.11 -16.27
CA GLN A 353 7.36 27.32 -16.50
C GLN A 353 7.03 27.29 -17.99
N VAL A 354 7.74 28.07 -18.80
CA VAL A 354 7.55 28.11 -20.27
C VAL A 354 7.78 26.73 -20.88
N LEU A 355 8.88 26.06 -20.53
CA LEU A 355 9.19 24.72 -21.05
C LEU A 355 8.09 23.73 -20.72
N ILE A 356 7.59 23.74 -19.48
CA ILE A 356 6.53 22.81 -19.05
C ILE A 356 5.25 23.09 -19.82
N GLU A 357 4.84 24.34 -19.90
CA GLU A 357 3.64 24.76 -20.63
C GLU A 357 3.69 24.33 -22.10
N GLU A 358 4.77 24.68 -22.81
CA GLU A 358 4.96 24.30 -24.21
C GLU A 358 4.92 22.79 -24.44
N MET A 359 5.55 22.02 -23.53
CA MET A 359 5.61 20.57 -23.65
C MET A 359 4.31 19.86 -23.28
N THR A 360 3.43 20.47 -22.49
CA THR A 360 2.31 19.74 -21.84
C THR A 360 0.94 20.18 -22.27
N VAL A 361 0.76 21.43 -22.79
CA VAL A 361 -0.56 22.01 -23.08
C VAL A 361 -1.47 21.07 -23.86
N ALA A 362 -1.00 20.53 -24.98
CA ALA A 362 -1.81 19.63 -25.82
C ALA A 362 -2.18 18.33 -25.11
N THR A 363 -1.23 17.73 -24.37
CA THR A 363 -1.46 16.48 -23.62
C THR A 363 -2.42 16.70 -22.45
N TYR A 364 -2.27 17.81 -21.72
CA TYR A 364 -3.12 18.15 -20.60
C TYR A 364 -4.55 18.46 -21.04
N GLN A 365 -4.72 19.28 -22.09
CA GLN A 365 -6.05 19.59 -22.64
C GLN A 365 -6.74 18.35 -23.17
N SER A 366 -6.03 17.48 -23.89
CA SER A 366 -6.59 16.19 -24.31
C SER A 366 -7.06 15.34 -23.12
N ALA A 367 -6.30 15.31 -22.04
CA ALA A 367 -6.69 14.58 -20.85
C ALA A 367 -7.93 15.15 -20.18
N LEU A 368 -8.08 16.48 -20.15
CA LEU A 368 -9.24 17.17 -19.55
C LEU A 368 -10.56 16.81 -20.24
N GLN A 369 -10.54 16.41 -21.52
CA GLN A 369 -11.73 15.92 -22.22
C GLN A 369 -12.22 14.54 -21.72
N HIS A 370 -11.37 13.80 -20.99
CA HIS A 370 -11.67 12.47 -20.48
C HIS A 370 -11.75 12.42 -18.95
N VAL A 371 -11.38 13.51 -18.30
CA VAL A 371 -11.49 13.66 -16.84
C VAL A 371 -12.96 13.89 -16.46
N VAL A 372 -13.36 13.29 -15.36
CA VAL A 372 -14.67 13.52 -14.77
C VAL A 372 -14.80 14.98 -14.34
N ILE A 373 -15.92 15.59 -14.69
CA ILE A 373 -16.32 16.92 -14.21
C ILE A 373 -17.22 16.70 -12.99
N VAL A 374 -16.80 17.16 -11.83
CA VAL A 374 -17.53 17.06 -10.56
C VAL A 374 -17.97 18.44 -10.09
#